data_75289550929d3db2875c585348c21a75
#
_entry.id   75289550929d3db2875c585348c21a75
#
_cell.length_a   1.000
_cell.length_b   1.000
_cell.length_c   1.000
_cell.angle_alpha   90.00
_cell.angle_beta   90.00
_cell.angle_gamma   90.00
#
_symmetry.space_group_name_H-M   'P 1'
#
loop_
_entity.id
_entity.type
_entity.pdbx_description
1 polymer ?
#
loop_
_entity_poly.entity_id
_entity_poly.type
_entity_poly.pdbx_seq_one_letter_code
_entity_poly.pdbx_strand_id
1 'polypeptide(L)'
;MTGEIQKGAKIHDLVKAPANTPWAKERQQSWDGNLPATVYYTPEMTSEGMPCTAATVILRTKGCHWWWSSGCTFCGYFNDTRDDVTNENLHSQWEHAKKKLNNFEGMDMVKVYTSGSLLEDREIPVEFQRTVLSDCHELGKELIVESRCEQLTEDKLEWAVSINPKFTVAIGLEAYDDEVLKFHVNKGFTTKSFDRAVKNLQKFDIRVKTYLMFKPPFMSEADALDHIVEWIAAVAESSDEISVNPMNIQRGTIIDRLHNDRQYRPPWLWSLVEMIFRTHEIIHPEGGTNGDPDQISRLIVHPTAGGKIRGSHNCGKCDSEVVAAIERYAVSGDLLEFDGIECSCKDIWEAEISLERNLPTPLGISLPRRGDRVKVLRSP
;
A
#
# COMPACT_ATOMS: atom_id res chain seq x y z
N MET A 1 4.33 1.00 31.85
CA MET A 1 3.77 -0.33 32.24
C MET A 1 4.27 -1.32 31.20
N THR A 2 5.31 -2.06 31.54
CA THR A 2 5.85 -3.17 30.74
C THR A 2 4.87 -4.35 30.88
N GLY A 3 3.92 -4.44 29.93
CA GLY A 3 3.03 -5.59 29.88
C GLY A 3 3.83 -6.82 29.45
N GLU A 4 3.99 -7.79 30.34
CA GLU A 4 4.49 -9.10 30.01
C GLU A 4 3.61 -9.69 28.90
N ILE A 5 4.22 -10.05 27.76
CA ILE A 5 3.56 -10.83 26.72
C ILE A 5 3.28 -12.20 27.35
N GLN A 6 2.00 -12.49 27.63
CA GLN A 6 1.61 -13.80 28.14
C GLN A 6 2.03 -14.87 27.14
N LYS A 7 2.74 -15.90 27.60
CA LYS A 7 3.06 -17.10 26.82
C LYS A 7 1.77 -17.66 26.20
N GLY A 8 1.65 -17.60 24.86
CA GLY A 8 0.50 -18.09 24.11
C GLY A 8 -0.43 -17.02 23.51
N ALA A 9 -0.07 -15.73 23.60
CA ALA A 9 -0.81 -14.68 22.89
C ALA A 9 -0.81 -14.95 21.38
N LYS A 10 -2.00 -15.01 20.78
CA LYS A 10 -2.12 -15.12 19.32
C LYS A 10 -1.81 -13.78 18.68
N ILE A 11 -1.30 -13.78 17.44
CA ILE A 11 -1.02 -12.54 16.70
C ILE A 11 -2.25 -11.62 16.62
N HIS A 12 -3.44 -12.20 16.53
CA HIS A 12 -4.72 -11.50 16.63
C HIS A 12 -4.81 -10.62 17.90
N ASP A 13 -4.45 -11.16 19.06
CA ASP A 13 -4.54 -10.41 20.32
C ASP A 13 -3.55 -9.24 20.36
N LEU A 14 -2.37 -9.42 19.77
CA LEU A 14 -1.36 -8.38 19.65
C LEU A 14 -1.81 -7.25 18.68
N VAL A 15 -2.45 -7.60 17.57
CA VAL A 15 -2.98 -6.64 16.59
C VAL A 15 -4.16 -5.85 17.18
N LYS A 16 -5.05 -6.52 17.93
CA LYS A 16 -6.28 -5.90 18.48
C LYS A 16 -6.03 -5.05 19.72
N ALA A 17 -5.00 -5.35 20.50
CA ALA A 17 -4.75 -4.65 21.76
C ALA A 17 -4.57 -3.12 21.61
N PRO A 18 -3.76 -2.62 20.66
CA PRO A 18 -3.63 -1.17 20.45
C PRO A 18 -4.90 -0.50 19.93
N ALA A 19 -5.74 -1.24 19.18
CA ALA A 19 -7.00 -0.73 18.62
C ALA A 19 -8.09 -0.51 19.68
N ASN A 20 -8.04 -1.20 20.81
CA ASN A 20 -9.03 -1.11 21.88
C ASN A 20 -8.78 0.04 22.87
N THR A 21 -8.16 1.11 22.42
CA THR A 21 -7.88 2.29 23.25
C THR A 21 -9.09 3.26 23.29
N PRO A 22 -9.23 4.07 24.35
CA PRO A 22 -10.27 5.12 24.39
C PRO A 22 -10.19 6.05 23.18
N TRP A 23 -8.97 6.41 22.75
CA TRP A 23 -8.78 7.25 21.57
C TRP A 23 -9.33 6.63 20.29
N ALA A 24 -9.10 5.33 20.05
CA ALA A 24 -9.61 4.65 18.85
C ALA A 24 -11.14 4.64 18.82
N LYS A 25 -11.77 4.39 19.97
CA LYS A 25 -13.24 4.42 20.13
C LYS A 25 -13.81 5.83 19.92
N GLU A 26 -13.18 6.84 20.49
CA GLU A 26 -13.56 8.25 20.29
C GLU A 26 -13.44 8.64 18.82
N ARG A 27 -12.33 8.24 18.15
CA ARG A 27 -12.11 8.48 16.73
C ARG A 27 -13.23 7.88 15.88
N GLN A 28 -13.61 6.63 16.13
CA GLN A 28 -14.69 5.95 15.40
C GLN A 28 -16.07 6.62 15.61
N GLN A 29 -16.31 7.22 16.77
CA GLN A 29 -17.55 7.93 17.08
C GLN A 29 -17.58 9.37 16.57
N SER A 30 -16.43 9.94 16.22
CA SER A 30 -16.32 11.38 15.92
C SER A 30 -16.75 11.79 14.50
N TRP A 31 -16.96 10.84 13.58
CA TRP A 31 -17.25 11.14 12.20
C TRP A 31 -18.72 10.87 11.78
N ASP A 32 -19.19 11.63 10.81
CA ASP A 32 -20.52 11.47 10.22
C ASP A 32 -20.50 10.31 9.20
N GLY A 33 -21.37 9.31 9.38
CA GLY A 33 -21.52 8.17 8.48
C GLY A 33 -21.98 8.54 7.05
N ASN A 34 -22.57 9.72 6.87
CA ASN A 34 -23.06 10.20 5.58
C ASN A 34 -21.99 10.93 4.75
N LEU A 35 -20.79 11.15 5.31
CA LEU A 35 -19.70 11.85 4.63
C LEU A 35 -18.52 10.90 4.40
N PRO A 36 -17.89 10.92 3.21
CA PRO A 36 -16.67 10.16 2.97
C PRO A 36 -15.55 10.64 3.90
N ALA A 37 -14.55 9.81 4.13
CA ALA A 37 -13.40 10.21 4.93
C ALA A 37 -12.70 11.40 4.31
N THR A 38 -12.54 11.38 2.99
CA THR A 38 -11.98 12.51 2.23
C THR A 38 -12.29 12.37 0.74
N VAL A 39 -12.21 13.51 0.03
CA VAL A 39 -12.11 13.59 -1.43
C VAL A 39 -11.02 14.61 -1.71
N TYR A 40 -9.96 14.18 -2.41
CA TYR A 40 -8.82 15.03 -2.78
C TYR A 40 -8.30 14.72 -4.17
N TYR A 41 -7.47 15.59 -4.72
CA TYR A 41 -6.94 15.50 -6.09
C TYR A 41 -5.43 15.40 -6.05
N THR A 42 -4.86 14.56 -6.93
CA THR A 42 -3.41 14.38 -7.08
C THR A 42 -3.02 14.28 -8.55
N PRO A 43 -1.82 14.76 -8.92
CA PRO A 43 -1.23 14.41 -10.21
C PRO A 43 -1.05 12.89 -10.31
N GLU A 44 -1.33 12.35 -11.47
CA GLU A 44 -1.21 10.92 -11.81
C GLU A 44 -0.89 10.75 -13.29
N MET A 45 -0.82 9.51 -13.73
CA MET A 45 -0.79 9.15 -15.15
C MET A 45 -1.97 8.24 -15.50
N THR A 46 -2.53 8.43 -16.68
CA THR A 46 -3.54 7.52 -17.24
C THR A 46 -2.93 6.16 -17.58
N SER A 47 -3.79 5.19 -17.86
CA SER A 47 -3.37 3.88 -18.38
C SER A 47 -2.59 3.95 -19.70
N GLU A 48 -2.74 5.04 -20.46
CA GLU A 48 -2.07 5.31 -21.73
C GLU A 48 -0.75 6.11 -21.55
N GLY A 49 -0.29 6.32 -20.30
CA GLY A 49 0.95 7.03 -20.02
C GLY A 49 0.85 8.55 -20.14
N MET A 50 -0.35 9.14 -20.11
CA MET A 50 -0.53 10.60 -20.18
C MET A 50 -0.66 11.21 -18.79
N PRO A 51 0.01 12.33 -18.49
CA PRO A 51 -0.20 13.04 -17.22
C PRO A 51 -1.68 13.44 -17.05
N CYS A 52 -2.21 13.21 -15.88
CA CYS A 52 -3.61 13.47 -15.56
C CYS A 52 -3.80 13.95 -14.12
N THR A 53 -5.03 14.33 -13.80
CA THR A 53 -5.46 14.56 -12.41
C THR A 53 -6.40 13.45 -11.97
N ALA A 54 -6.03 12.76 -10.90
CA ALA A 54 -6.89 11.78 -10.26
C ALA A 54 -7.62 12.36 -9.04
N ALA A 55 -8.91 12.07 -8.94
CA ALA A 55 -9.69 12.30 -7.74
C ALA A 55 -9.70 11.03 -6.89
N THR A 56 -9.28 11.12 -5.65
CA THR A 56 -9.34 10.01 -4.69
C THR A 56 -10.51 10.22 -3.74
N VAL A 57 -11.42 9.26 -3.72
CA VAL A 57 -12.56 9.18 -2.81
C VAL A 57 -12.29 8.07 -1.80
N ILE A 58 -12.20 8.38 -0.51
CA ILE A 58 -12.07 7.39 0.55
C ILE A 58 -13.40 7.27 1.27
N LEU A 59 -14.05 6.13 1.13
CA LEU A 59 -15.33 5.83 1.79
C LEU A 59 -15.11 5.31 3.21
N ARG A 60 -15.99 5.69 4.12
CA ARG A 60 -16.11 5.08 5.44
C ARG A 60 -17.06 3.91 5.36
N THR A 61 -16.57 2.74 5.76
CA THR A 61 -17.28 1.47 5.58
C THR A 61 -17.35 0.69 6.89
N LYS A 62 -17.91 -0.51 6.82
CA LYS A 62 -17.86 -1.48 7.93
C LYS A 62 -16.45 -2.02 8.17
N GLY A 63 -15.53 -1.79 7.23
CA GLY A 63 -14.14 -2.21 7.31
C GLY A 63 -13.87 -3.60 6.77
N CYS A 64 -12.59 -3.85 6.56
CA CYS A 64 -12.06 -5.07 6.02
C CYS A 64 -12.45 -6.30 6.86
N HIS A 65 -12.96 -7.36 6.22
CA HIS A 65 -13.31 -8.60 6.94
C HIS A 65 -12.09 -9.25 7.63
N TRP A 66 -10.89 -9.08 7.05
CA TRP A 66 -9.66 -9.58 7.66
C TRP A 66 -9.36 -8.86 8.96
N TRP A 67 -9.63 -7.56 9.05
CA TRP A 67 -9.54 -6.84 10.31
C TRP A 67 -10.44 -7.46 11.37
N TRP A 68 -11.68 -7.80 11.05
CA TRP A 68 -12.61 -8.40 12.00
C TRP A 68 -12.18 -9.79 12.47
N SER A 69 -11.48 -10.55 11.62
CA SER A 69 -10.98 -11.89 11.97
C SER A 69 -9.60 -11.90 12.62
N SER A 70 -8.63 -11.14 12.13
CA SER A 70 -7.25 -11.10 12.65
C SER A 70 -6.63 -9.72 12.55
N GLY A 71 -6.52 -9.17 11.33
CA GLY A 71 -5.97 -7.86 11.03
C GLY A 71 -4.48 -7.87 10.68
N CYS A 72 -4.07 -6.89 9.87
CA CYS A 72 -2.66 -6.66 9.55
C CYS A 72 -1.95 -5.90 10.66
N THR A 73 -0.67 -6.17 10.88
CA THR A 73 0.15 -5.63 11.98
C THR A 73 0.32 -4.11 11.94
N PHE A 74 0.21 -3.52 10.74
CA PHE A 74 0.47 -2.10 10.47
C PHE A 74 -0.78 -1.27 10.21
N CYS A 75 -1.90 -1.93 9.85
CA CYS A 75 -3.08 -1.26 9.32
C CYS A 75 -3.85 -0.52 10.40
N GLY A 76 -3.99 0.78 10.24
CA GLY A 76 -4.78 1.66 11.12
C GLY A 76 -6.11 2.12 10.52
N TYR A 77 -6.49 1.64 9.33
CA TYR A 77 -7.74 2.06 8.66
C TYR A 77 -9.01 1.69 9.46
N PHE A 78 -8.92 0.69 10.35
CA PHE A 78 -10.00 0.35 11.27
C PHE A 78 -10.44 1.54 12.15
N ASN A 79 -9.58 2.53 12.38
CA ASN A 79 -9.94 3.72 13.14
C ASN A 79 -11.00 4.58 12.45
N ASP A 80 -11.17 4.42 11.14
CA ASP A 80 -12.16 5.10 10.31
C ASP A 80 -13.28 4.16 9.83
N THR A 81 -13.53 3.04 10.55
CA THR A 81 -14.60 2.07 10.25
C THR A 81 -15.57 1.92 11.40
N ARG A 82 -16.83 1.61 11.08
CA ARG A 82 -17.87 1.27 12.05
C ARG A 82 -18.81 0.21 11.48
N ASP A 83 -19.22 -0.73 12.30
CA ASP A 83 -20.11 -1.84 11.94
C ASP A 83 -21.56 -1.39 11.63
N ASP A 84 -21.95 -0.20 12.10
CA ASP A 84 -23.27 0.40 11.91
C ASP A 84 -23.44 1.18 10.59
N VAL A 85 -22.41 1.25 9.74
CA VAL A 85 -22.52 1.91 8.41
C VAL A 85 -23.52 1.15 7.54
N THR A 86 -24.56 1.88 7.08
CA THR A 86 -25.63 1.31 6.25
C THR A 86 -25.41 1.56 4.75
N ASN A 87 -26.24 0.93 3.92
CA ASN A 87 -26.23 1.18 2.47
C ASN A 87 -26.59 2.64 2.17
N GLU A 88 -27.54 3.22 2.91
CA GLU A 88 -27.94 4.62 2.78
C GLU A 88 -26.80 5.59 3.13
N ASN A 89 -25.97 5.24 4.12
CA ASN A 89 -24.76 6.02 4.43
C ASN A 89 -23.78 6.00 3.25
N LEU A 90 -23.54 4.83 2.65
CA LEU A 90 -22.64 4.70 1.50
C LEU A 90 -23.16 5.51 0.30
N HIS A 91 -24.45 5.44 -0.01
CA HIS A 91 -25.05 6.27 -1.06
C HIS A 91 -24.92 7.78 -0.74
N SER A 92 -25.13 8.20 0.50
CA SER A 92 -24.96 9.59 0.91
C SER A 92 -23.52 10.07 0.74
N GLN A 93 -22.54 9.24 1.13
CA GLN A 93 -21.12 9.51 0.95
C GLN A 93 -20.76 9.64 -0.55
N TRP A 94 -21.31 8.75 -1.37
CA TRP A 94 -21.04 8.74 -2.80
C TRP A 94 -21.65 9.96 -3.50
N GLU A 95 -22.89 10.32 -3.17
CA GLU A 95 -23.52 11.55 -3.69
C GLU A 95 -22.74 12.82 -3.28
N HIS A 96 -22.19 12.84 -2.06
CA HIS A 96 -21.29 13.93 -1.64
C HIS A 96 -20.00 13.96 -2.48
N ALA A 97 -19.41 12.80 -2.73
CA ALA A 97 -18.23 12.69 -3.57
C ALA A 97 -18.52 13.11 -5.02
N LYS A 98 -19.62 12.62 -5.64
CA LYS A 98 -20.02 12.98 -7.02
C LYS A 98 -20.19 14.49 -7.20
N LYS A 99 -20.75 15.20 -6.22
CA LYS A 99 -20.84 16.67 -6.30
C LYS A 99 -19.48 17.34 -6.41
N LYS A 100 -18.45 16.81 -5.71
CA LYS A 100 -17.10 17.33 -5.81
C LYS A 100 -16.44 16.94 -7.14
N LEU A 101 -16.65 15.69 -7.59
CA LEU A 101 -16.13 15.20 -8.88
C LEU A 101 -16.66 16.04 -10.05
N ASN A 102 -17.97 16.30 -10.08
CA ASN A 102 -18.63 17.07 -11.15
C ASN A 102 -18.24 18.56 -11.16
N ASN A 103 -17.81 19.10 -10.03
CA ASN A 103 -17.36 20.49 -9.91
C ASN A 103 -15.88 20.71 -10.24
N PHE A 104 -15.13 19.66 -10.54
CA PHE A 104 -13.72 19.75 -10.86
C PHE A 104 -13.49 19.44 -12.36
N GLU A 105 -13.14 20.48 -13.11
CA GLU A 105 -12.76 20.36 -14.52
C GLU A 105 -11.34 19.81 -14.65
N GLY A 106 -11.09 18.92 -15.61
CA GLY A 106 -9.76 18.38 -15.87
C GLY A 106 -9.38 17.13 -15.03
N MET A 107 -10.36 16.50 -14.40
CA MET A 107 -10.17 15.17 -13.80
C MET A 107 -10.31 14.09 -14.87
N ASP A 108 -9.36 13.15 -14.91
CA ASP A 108 -9.35 12.05 -15.87
C ASP A 108 -9.50 10.68 -15.22
N MET A 109 -9.27 10.60 -13.92
CA MET A 109 -9.27 9.36 -13.16
C MET A 109 -10.00 9.54 -11.83
N VAL A 110 -10.75 8.50 -11.43
CA VAL A 110 -11.36 8.38 -10.10
C VAL A 110 -10.77 7.16 -9.39
N LYS A 111 -10.29 7.35 -8.17
CA LYS A 111 -9.85 6.27 -7.29
C LYS A 111 -10.87 6.13 -6.16
N VAL A 112 -11.48 4.95 -6.03
CA VAL A 112 -12.45 4.68 -4.96
C VAL A 112 -11.85 3.68 -3.99
N TYR A 113 -11.52 4.17 -2.81
CA TYR A 113 -10.86 3.43 -1.76
C TYR A 113 -11.77 3.21 -0.56
N THR A 114 -11.59 2.06 0.05
CA THR A 114 -12.31 1.65 1.26
C THR A 114 -11.29 1.23 2.33
N SER A 115 -11.75 0.67 3.43
CA SER A 115 -10.83 0.09 4.42
C SER A 115 -10.39 -1.33 4.09
N GLY A 116 -10.97 -1.94 3.05
CA GLY A 116 -10.70 -3.32 2.63
C GLY A 116 -10.83 -3.55 1.14
N SER A 117 -12.06 -3.70 0.64
CA SER A 117 -12.28 -4.08 -0.77
C SER A 117 -13.61 -3.55 -1.27
N LEU A 118 -13.61 -2.79 -2.36
CA LEU A 118 -14.87 -2.37 -2.99
C LEU A 118 -15.73 -3.58 -3.38
N LEU A 119 -15.09 -4.66 -3.86
CA LEU A 119 -15.77 -5.86 -4.33
C LEU A 119 -16.06 -6.91 -3.21
N GLU A 120 -15.98 -6.52 -1.94
CA GLU A 120 -16.30 -7.37 -0.80
C GLU A 120 -17.75 -7.17 -0.33
N ASP A 121 -18.62 -8.16 -0.50
CA ASP A 121 -20.05 -8.05 -0.20
C ASP A 121 -20.37 -7.83 1.28
N ARG A 122 -19.45 -8.23 2.18
CA ARG A 122 -19.59 -7.99 3.62
C ARG A 122 -19.28 -6.57 4.03
N GLU A 123 -18.37 -5.91 3.30
CA GLU A 123 -17.98 -4.52 3.53
C GLU A 123 -18.89 -3.58 2.76
N ILE A 124 -19.11 -3.87 1.48
CA ILE A 124 -19.83 -3.04 0.52
C ILE A 124 -20.98 -3.84 -0.10
N PRO A 125 -22.25 -3.45 0.08
CA PRO A 125 -23.38 -4.13 -0.57
C PRO A 125 -23.23 -4.15 -2.10
N VAL A 126 -23.59 -5.28 -2.73
CA VAL A 126 -23.45 -5.49 -4.19
C VAL A 126 -24.15 -4.39 -5.00
N GLU A 127 -25.31 -3.91 -4.53
CA GLU A 127 -26.03 -2.81 -5.16
C GLU A 127 -25.18 -1.55 -5.23
N PHE A 128 -24.51 -1.20 -4.14
CA PHE A 128 -23.64 -0.04 -4.08
C PHE A 128 -22.37 -0.23 -4.93
N GLN A 129 -21.77 -1.44 -4.94
CA GLN A 129 -20.66 -1.76 -5.86
C GLN A 129 -21.06 -1.47 -7.31
N ARG A 130 -22.27 -1.90 -7.72
CA ARG A 130 -22.81 -1.64 -9.05
C ARG A 130 -22.99 -0.15 -9.33
N THR A 131 -23.51 0.60 -8.37
CA THR A 131 -23.67 2.05 -8.46
C THR A 131 -22.34 2.74 -8.76
N VAL A 132 -21.29 2.42 -7.98
CA VAL A 132 -19.95 3.04 -8.18
C VAL A 132 -19.38 2.70 -9.56
N LEU A 133 -19.46 1.44 -9.98
CA LEU A 133 -18.97 1.01 -11.30
C LEU A 133 -19.71 1.70 -12.44
N SER A 134 -21.05 1.79 -12.36
CA SER A 134 -21.89 2.43 -13.38
C SER A 134 -21.64 3.93 -13.45
N ASP A 135 -21.67 4.62 -12.32
CA ASP A 135 -21.47 6.07 -12.28
C ASP A 135 -20.09 6.47 -12.83
N CYS A 136 -19.02 5.72 -12.48
CA CYS A 136 -17.70 5.98 -13.02
C CYS A 136 -17.59 5.69 -14.52
N HIS A 137 -18.28 4.66 -15.00
CA HIS A 137 -18.37 4.38 -16.44
C HIS A 137 -19.10 5.51 -17.20
N GLU A 138 -20.23 5.98 -16.66
CA GLU A 138 -21.01 7.09 -17.23
C GLU A 138 -20.24 8.41 -17.24
N LEU A 139 -19.37 8.64 -16.24
CA LEU A 139 -18.46 9.79 -16.21
C LEU A 139 -17.37 9.73 -17.30
N GLY A 140 -17.17 8.56 -17.93
CA GLY A 140 -16.12 8.37 -18.94
C GLY A 140 -14.71 8.53 -18.41
N LYS A 141 -14.48 8.28 -17.11
CA LYS A 141 -13.18 8.42 -16.43
C LYS A 141 -12.57 7.06 -16.14
N GLU A 142 -11.23 7.00 -16.10
CA GLU A 142 -10.56 5.81 -15.60
C GLU A 142 -10.93 5.58 -14.13
N LEU A 143 -11.17 4.33 -13.77
CA LEU A 143 -11.51 3.94 -12.40
C LEU A 143 -10.44 3.04 -11.83
N ILE A 144 -9.99 3.36 -10.62
CA ILE A 144 -9.16 2.46 -9.79
C ILE A 144 -9.93 2.10 -8.53
N VAL A 145 -10.01 0.80 -8.23
CA VAL A 145 -10.62 0.28 -7.00
C VAL A 145 -9.64 -0.61 -6.25
N GLU A 146 -9.72 -0.63 -4.92
CA GLU A 146 -8.93 -1.55 -4.10
C GLU A 146 -9.66 -2.86 -3.86
N SER A 147 -8.92 -3.95 -3.88
CA SER A 147 -9.45 -5.26 -3.50
C SER A 147 -8.37 -6.17 -2.90
N ARG A 148 -8.81 -7.07 -2.02
CA ARG A 148 -8.03 -8.21 -1.57
C ARG A 148 -8.18 -9.36 -2.56
N CYS A 149 -7.16 -10.22 -2.66
CA CYS A 149 -7.09 -11.31 -3.64
C CYS A 149 -8.31 -12.24 -3.63
N GLU A 150 -8.81 -12.55 -2.44
CA GLU A 150 -9.92 -13.50 -2.26
C GLU A 150 -11.26 -13.00 -2.79
N GLN A 151 -11.39 -11.72 -3.08
CA GLN A 151 -12.61 -11.12 -3.65
C GLN A 151 -12.61 -11.14 -5.19
N LEU A 152 -11.48 -11.44 -5.82
CA LEU A 152 -11.29 -11.38 -7.27
C LEU A 152 -11.57 -12.73 -7.92
N THR A 153 -12.82 -13.21 -7.76
CA THR A 153 -13.31 -14.43 -8.39
C THR A 153 -13.81 -14.17 -9.81
N GLU A 154 -13.76 -15.18 -10.67
CA GLU A 154 -14.21 -15.05 -12.07
C GLU A 154 -15.65 -14.54 -12.16
N ASP A 155 -16.59 -15.15 -11.41
CA ASP A 155 -18.01 -14.75 -11.41
C ASP A 155 -18.19 -13.27 -11.02
N LYS A 156 -17.40 -12.77 -10.06
CA LYS A 156 -17.46 -11.38 -9.61
C LYS A 156 -16.89 -10.43 -10.66
N LEU A 157 -15.79 -10.80 -11.30
CA LEU A 157 -15.18 -10.00 -12.35
C LEU A 157 -16.03 -9.94 -13.61
N GLU A 158 -16.67 -11.06 -13.98
CA GLU A 158 -17.56 -11.12 -15.13
C GLU A 158 -18.71 -10.09 -15.03
N TRP A 159 -19.40 -10.04 -13.89
CA TRP A 159 -20.45 -9.02 -13.75
C TRP A 159 -19.89 -7.60 -13.63
N ALA A 160 -18.70 -7.42 -13.00
CA ALA A 160 -18.11 -6.09 -12.84
C ALA A 160 -17.74 -5.49 -14.21
N VAL A 161 -17.11 -6.25 -15.12
CA VAL A 161 -16.77 -5.77 -16.47
C VAL A 161 -18.01 -5.57 -17.34
N SER A 162 -19.11 -6.29 -17.08
CA SER A 162 -20.38 -6.05 -17.78
C SER A 162 -20.98 -4.67 -17.49
N ILE A 163 -20.59 -4.03 -16.37
CA ILE A 163 -21.04 -2.69 -15.98
C ILE A 163 -19.99 -1.64 -16.36
N ASN A 164 -18.74 -1.87 -16.01
CA ASN A 164 -17.62 -1.00 -16.36
C ASN A 164 -16.51 -1.85 -16.99
N PRO A 165 -16.35 -1.83 -18.31
CA PRO A 165 -15.38 -2.67 -19.01
C PRO A 165 -13.93 -2.21 -18.84
N LYS A 166 -13.70 -1.01 -18.31
CA LYS A 166 -12.36 -0.42 -18.17
C LYS A 166 -12.14 0.10 -16.75
N PHE A 167 -11.56 -0.73 -15.90
CA PHE A 167 -11.10 -0.30 -14.59
C PHE A 167 -9.81 -1.02 -14.19
N THR A 168 -9.12 -0.46 -13.22
CA THR A 168 -7.92 -1.02 -12.62
C THR A 168 -8.24 -1.54 -11.24
N VAL A 169 -7.75 -2.72 -10.90
CA VAL A 169 -7.82 -3.24 -9.54
C VAL A 169 -6.47 -3.09 -8.86
N ALA A 170 -6.46 -2.36 -7.75
CA ALA A 170 -5.30 -2.22 -6.89
C ALA A 170 -5.33 -3.30 -5.80
N ILE A 171 -4.30 -4.14 -5.76
CA ILE A 171 -4.18 -5.25 -4.80
C ILE A 171 -3.12 -4.91 -3.76
N GLY A 172 -3.53 -4.86 -2.50
CA GLY A 172 -2.59 -4.74 -1.38
C GLY A 172 -1.86 -6.05 -1.14
N LEU A 173 -0.82 -6.34 -1.91
CA LEU A 173 0.02 -7.54 -1.72
C LEU A 173 0.95 -7.36 -0.51
N GLU A 174 1.60 -6.23 -0.38
CA GLU A 174 2.59 -5.80 0.61
C GLU A 174 3.96 -6.44 0.44
N ALA A 175 4.06 -7.75 0.21
CA ALA A 175 5.30 -8.50 0.00
C ALA A 175 5.07 -9.68 -0.93
N TYR A 176 6.00 -9.98 -1.81
CA TYR A 176 5.96 -11.23 -2.58
C TYR A 176 6.80 -12.31 -1.90
N ASP A 177 6.46 -12.55 -0.62
CA ASP A 177 7.11 -13.53 0.25
C ASP A 177 6.10 -14.01 1.32
N ASP A 178 5.84 -15.32 1.36
CA ASP A 178 4.84 -15.91 2.24
C ASP A 178 5.21 -15.83 3.73
N GLU A 179 6.52 -15.83 4.07
CA GLU A 179 6.97 -15.67 5.46
C GLU A 179 6.76 -14.24 5.93
N VAL A 180 7.11 -13.26 5.08
CA VAL A 180 6.85 -11.84 5.36
C VAL A 180 5.36 -11.55 5.46
N LEU A 181 4.56 -12.07 4.52
CA LEU A 181 3.10 -11.93 4.56
C LEU A 181 2.51 -12.49 5.85
N LYS A 182 3.03 -13.62 6.34
CA LYS A 182 2.54 -14.30 7.53
C LYS A 182 3.04 -13.67 8.83
N PHE A 183 4.35 -13.43 8.95
CA PHE A 183 4.97 -13.10 10.24
C PHE A 183 5.21 -11.60 10.44
N HIS A 184 5.39 -10.83 9.38
CA HIS A 184 5.61 -9.39 9.46
C HIS A 184 4.30 -8.60 9.25
N VAL A 185 3.52 -9.00 8.24
CA VAL A 185 2.31 -8.29 7.82
C VAL A 185 1.05 -8.87 8.47
N ASN A 186 1.00 -10.20 8.70
CA ASN A 186 -0.23 -10.95 9.03
C ASN A 186 -1.33 -10.70 7.99
N LYS A 187 -1.01 -10.91 6.71
CA LYS A 187 -1.87 -10.52 5.58
C LYS A 187 -3.11 -11.41 5.40
N GLY A 188 -3.03 -12.67 5.81
CA GLY A 188 -4.13 -13.64 5.74
C GLY A 188 -4.32 -14.32 4.39
N PHE A 189 -3.47 -14.04 3.41
CA PHE A 189 -3.37 -14.76 2.15
C PHE A 189 -1.91 -14.96 1.74
N THR A 190 -1.65 -15.68 0.66
CA THR A 190 -0.31 -16.06 0.18
C THR A 190 -0.03 -15.47 -1.19
N THR A 191 1.24 -15.54 -1.63
CA THR A 191 1.64 -15.20 -3.01
C THR A 191 0.85 -15.97 -4.07
N LYS A 192 0.55 -17.26 -3.83
CA LYS A 192 -0.33 -18.06 -4.70
C LYS A 192 -1.74 -17.50 -4.82
N SER A 193 -2.26 -16.86 -3.77
CA SER A 193 -3.56 -16.20 -3.81
C SER A 193 -3.52 -14.97 -4.71
N PHE A 194 -2.42 -14.20 -4.63
CA PHE A 194 -2.16 -13.07 -5.52
C PHE A 194 -2.05 -13.53 -6.98
N ASP A 195 -1.22 -14.53 -7.29
CA ASP A 195 -1.03 -15.04 -8.64
C ASP A 195 -2.35 -15.51 -9.28
N ARG A 196 -3.22 -16.14 -8.48
CA ARG A 196 -4.56 -16.54 -8.93
C ARG A 196 -5.43 -15.33 -9.23
N ALA A 197 -5.43 -14.33 -8.35
CA ALA A 197 -6.20 -13.11 -8.53
C ALA A 197 -5.77 -12.36 -9.79
N VAL A 198 -4.46 -12.23 -10.02
CA VAL A 198 -3.90 -11.62 -11.24
C VAL A 198 -4.35 -12.37 -12.50
N LYS A 199 -4.26 -13.71 -12.51
CA LYS A 199 -4.74 -14.52 -13.64
C LYS A 199 -6.23 -14.31 -13.92
N ASN A 200 -7.04 -14.18 -12.87
CA ASN A 200 -8.46 -13.88 -13.04
C ASN A 200 -8.67 -12.49 -13.65
N LEU A 201 -7.93 -11.47 -13.19
CA LEU A 201 -8.01 -10.11 -13.74
C LEU A 201 -7.59 -10.09 -15.22
N GLN A 202 -6.45 -10.72 -15.56
CA GLN A 202 -5.95 -10.82 -16.94
C GLN A 202 -6.95 -11.51 -17.90
N LYS A 203 -7.68 -12.51 -17.40
CA LYS A 203 -8.73 -13.20 -18.19
C LYS A 203 -9.84 -12.25 -18.67
N PHE A 204 -10.10 -11.17 -17.94
CA PHE A 204 -11.12 -10.17 -18.25
C PHE A 204 -10.52 -8.84 -18.73
N ASP A 205 -9.23 -8.81 -19.08
CA ASP A 205 -8.52 -7.60 -19.53
C ASP A 205 -8.60 -6.43 -18.52
N ILE A 206 -8.59 -6.78 -17.22
CA ILE A 206 -8.61 -5.81 -16.13
C ILE A 206 -7.17 -5.52 -15.72
N ARG A 207 -6.80 -4.23 -15.70
CA ARG A 207 -5.48 -3.77 -15.31
C ARG A 207 -5.19 -4.02 -13.83
N VAL A 208 -3.93 -4.35 -13.54
CA VAL A 208 -3.46 -4.68 -12.20
C VAL A 208 -2.53 -3.60 -11.66
N LYS A 209 -2.89 -3.01 -10.53
CA LYS A 209 -1.99 -2.19 -9.70
C LYS A 209 -1.61 -3.00 -8.46
N THR A 210 -0.32 -3.21 -8.24
CA THR A 210 0.18 -3.97 -7.09
C THR A 210 0.77 -3.03 -6.05
N TYR A 211 0.24 -3.06 -4.82
CA TYR A 211 0.85 -2.37 -3.69
C TYR A 211 1.88 -3.26 -3.02
N LEU A 212 3.11 -2.75 -2.90
CA LEU A 212 4.18 -3.32 -2.11
C LEU A 212 4.54 -2.39 -0.95
N MET A 213 4.97 -2.97 0.15
CA MET A 213 5.36 -2.22 1.35
C MET A 213 6.87 -2.21 1.48
N PHE A 214 7.47 -1.01 1.54
CA PHE A 214 8.87 -0.89 1.90
C PHE A 214 9.03 -0.92 3.43
N LYS A 215 9.88 -1.80 3.91
CA LYS A 215 10.20 -2.00 5.32
C LYS A 215 8.99 -2.37 6.19
N PRO A 216 8.38 -3.55 5.97
CA PRO A 216 7.36 -4.08 6.88
C PRO A 216 7.80 -4.09 8.35
N PRO A 217 6.87 -4.19 9.32
CA PRO A 217 7.23 -4.33 10.72
C PRO A 217 8.25 -5.45 10.94
N PHE A 218 9.18 -5.26 11.89
CA PHE A 218 10.23 -6.22 12.27
C PHE A 218 11.31 -6.49 11.21
N MET A 219 11.43 -5.65 10.19
CA MET A 219 12.46 -5.76 9.15
C MET A 219 13.51 -4.65 9.30
N SER A 220 14.79 -4.99 9.10
CA SER A 220 15.88 -4.02 9.06
C SER A 220 15.79 -3.16 7.78
N GLU A 221 16.50 -2.05 7.72
CA GLU A 221 16.55 -1.20 6.52
C GLU A 221 17.25 -1.93 5.36
N ALA A 222 18.36 -2.61 5.67
CA ALA A 222 19.14 -3.34 4.68
C ALA A 222 18.36 -4.53 4.08
N ASP A 223 17.69 -5.33 4.93
CA ASP A 223 16.85 -6.44 4.45
C ASP A 223 15.66 -5.91 3.63
N ALA A 224 15.05 -4.81 4.07
CA ALA A 224 13.93 -4.20 3.36
C ALA A 224 14.33 -3.75 1.95
N LEU A 225 15.53 -3.18 1.81
CA LEU A 225 16.06 -2.72 0.53
C LEU A 225 16.37 -3.89 -0.42
N ASP A 226 16.93 -4.98 0.09
CA ASP A 226 17.24 -6.14 -0.73
C ASP A 226 15.95 -6.90 -1.13
N HIS A 227 15.02 -7.10 -0.21
CA HIS A 227 13.75 -7.79 -0.48
C HIS A 227 12.82 -7.01 -1.41
N ILE A 228 12.71 -5.70 -1.28
CA ILE A 228 11.79 -4.93 -2.13
C ILE A 228 12.18 -5.00 -3.60
N VAL A 229 13.48 -5.03 -3.91
CA VAL A 229 13.98 -5.20 -5.28
C VAL A 229 13.56 -6.57 -5.84
N GLU A 230 13.70 -7.63 -5.04
CA GLU A 230 13.25 -8.98 -5.42
C GLU A 230 11.73 -9.04 -5.64
N TRP A 231 10.94 -8.38 -4.78
CA TRP A 231 9.48 -8.37 -4.90
C TRP A 231 9.01 -7.57 -6.12
N ILE A 232 9.63 -6.43 -6.41
CA ILE A 232 9.34 -5.65 -7.63
C ILE A 232 9.63 -6.51 -8.86
N ALA A 233 10.79 -7.15 -8.94
CA ALA A 233 11.14 -8.03 -10.05
C ALA A 233 10.13 -9.20 -10.21
N ALA A 234 9.65 -9.76 -9.11
CA ALA A 234 8.72 -10.88 -9.13
C ALA A 234 7.32 -10.52 -9.64
N VAL A 235 6.88 -9.27 -9.48
CA VAL A 235 5.53 -8.83 -9.88
C VAL A 235 5.51 -7.95 -11.12
N ALA A 236 6.66 -7.54 -11.66
CA ALA A 236 6.74 -6.56 -12.74
C ALA A 236 5.95 -6.98 -13.99
N GLU A 237 6.15 -8.20 -14.49
CA GLU A 237 5.45 -8.71 -15.68
C GLU A 237 3.95 -8.95 -15.47
N SER A 238 3.50 -9.03 -14.22
CA SER A 238 2.12 -9.32 -13.86
C SER A 238 1.33 -8.10 -13.37
N SER A 239 1.98 -6.95 -13.32
CA SER A 239 1.39 -5.70 -12.83
C SER A 239 1.58 -4.58 -13.86
N ASP A 240 0.52 -3.92 -14.26
CA ASP A 240 0.59 -2.72 -15.08
C ASP A 240 1.21 -1.55 -14.32
N GLU A 241 1.02 -1.54 -13.00
CA GLU A 241 1.56 -0.54 -12.09
C GLU A 241 1.96 -1.17 -10.75
N ILE A 242 3.15 -0.84 -10.29
CA ILE A 242 3.65 -1.20 -8.96
C ILE A 242 3.73 0.06 -8.12
N SER A 243 2.99 0.10 -7.02
CA SER A 243 3.03 1.23 -6.08
C SER A 243 3.72 0.80 -4.79
N VAL A 244 4.92 1.29 -4.57
CA VAL A 244 5.65 1.04 -3.32
C VAL A 244 5.24 2.07 -2.28
N ASN A 245 4.63 1.59 -1.20
CA ASN A 245 4.20 2.38 -0.06
C ASN A 245 5.20 2.19 1.10
N PRO A 246 6.09 3.16 1.36
CA PRO A 246 6.97 3.06 2.51
C PRO A 246 6.16 3.08 3.79
N MET A 247 6.55 2.23 4.76
CA MET A 247 5.86 2.12 6.04
C MET A 247 5.75 3.49 6.72
N ASN A 248 4.53 3.92 6.96
CA ASN A 248 4.21 5.04 7.83
C ASN A 248 3.58 4.56 9.13
N ILE A 249 3.78 5.31 10.20
CA ILE A 249 3.32 4.92 11.53
C ILE A 249 1.87 5.34 11.72
N GLN A 250 0.95 4.41 11.57
CA GLN A 250 -0.47 4.63 11.81
C GLN A 250 -0.79 4.41 13.30
N ARG A 251 -1.50 5.35 13.90
CA ARG A 251 -1.82 5.33 15.32
C ARG A 251 -2.71 4.14 15.70
N GLY A 252 -2.47 3.53 16.84
CA GLY A 252 -3.25 2.41 17.34
C GLY A 252 -2.90 1.06 16.68
N THR A 253 -1.69 0.91 16.17
CA THR A 253 -1.20 -0.32 15.53
C THR A 253 0.01 -0.89 16.28
N ILE A 254 0.44 -2.09 15.93
CA ILE A 254 1.69 -2.67 16.47
C ILE A 254 2.88 -1.78 16.12
N ILE A 255 2.92 -1.27 14.87
CA ILE A 255 4.03 -0.43 14.44
C ILE A 255 4.08 0.91 15.21
N ASP A 256 2.93 1.46 15.60
CA ASP A 256 2.86 2.64 16.47
C ASP A 256 3.50 2.37 17.84
N ARG A 257 3.24 1.20 18.40
CA ARG A 257 3.84 0.78 19.65
C ARG A 257 5.36 0.61 19.53
N LEU A 258 5.83 -0.12 18.50
CA LEU A 258 7.25 -0.31 18.25
C LEU A 258 7.99 1.03 18.06
N HIS A 259 7.37 1.96 17.34
CA HIS A 259 7.92 3.30 17.14
C HIS A 259 8.02 4.08 18.46
N ASN A 260 6.96 4.09 19.27
CA ASN A 260 6.96 4.77 20.57
C ASN A 260 7.98 4.16 21.55
N ASP A 261 8.20 2.86 21.47
CA ASP A 261 9.21 2.12 22.26
C ASP A 261 10.63 2.20 21.64
N ARG A 262 10.82 3.00 20.56
CA ARG A 262 12.10 3.17 19.83
C ARG A 262 12.66 1.87 19.23
N GLN A 263 11.81 0.92 18.92
CA GLN A 263 12.14 -0.37 18.30
C GLN A 263 11.90 -0.38 16.79
N TYR A 264 11.35 0.68 16.25
CA TYR A 264 11.12 0.84 14.81
C TYR A 264 11.26 2.31 14.40
N ARG A 265 12.00 2.53 13.33
CA ARG A 265 12.10 3.78 12.60
C ARG A 265 11.48 3.61 11.21
N PRO A 266 10.64 4.56 10.72
CA PRO A 266 10.23 4.57 9.32
C PRO A 266 11.44 4.56 8.37
N PRO A 267 11.26 4.11 7.12
CA PRO A 267 12.35 4.04 6.15
C PRO A 267 13.10 5.37 5.98
N TRP A 268 14.37 5.29 5.63
CA TRP A 268 15.08 6.43 5.09
C TRP A 268 14.55 6.80 3.70
N LEU A 269 14.45 8.07 3.37
CA LEU A 269 14.17 8.51 2.01
C LEU A 269 15.29 8.09 1.03
N TRP A 270 16.55 8.03 1.52
CA TRP A 270 17.67 7.51 0.73
C TRP A 270 17.49 6.05 0.32
N SER A 271 16.86 5.23 1.15
CA SER A 271 16.54 3.84 0.78
C SER A 271 15.50 3.77 -0.32
N LEU A 272 14.55 4.71 -0.37
CA LEU A 272 13.56 4.77 -1.46
C LEU A 272 14.23 5.19 -2.77
N VAL A 273 15.12 6.15 -2.73
CA VAL A 273 15.92 6.57 -3.89
C VAL A 273 16.78 5.41 -4.39
N GLU A 274 17.50 4.73 -3.50
CA GLU A 274 18.34 3.58 -3.86
C GLU A 274 17.50 2.43 -4.46
N MET A 275 16.33 2.14 -3.90
CA MET A 275 15.40 1.17 -4.46
C MET A 275 15.01 1.54 -5.90
N ILE A 276 14.66 2.82 -6.15
CA ILE A 276 14.31 3.31 -7.48
C ILE A 276 15.45 3.05 -8.45
N PHE A 277 16.68 3.41 -8.10
CA PHE A 277 17.84 3.17 -8.94
C PHE A 277 18.06 1.69 -9.24
N ARG A 278 17.97 0.82 -8.22
CA ARG A 278 18.16 -0.64 -8.39
C ARG A 278 17.07 -1.32 -9.22
N THR A 279 15.88 -0.75 -9.26
CA THR A 279 14.75 -1.36 -9.96
C THR A 279 14.47 -0.74 -11.32
N HIS A 280 15.14 0.34 -11.66
CA HIS A 280 14.89 1.06 -12.91
C HIS A 280 15.06 0.16 -14.15
N GLU A 281 16.16 -0.61 -14.25
CA GLU A 281 16.40 -1.54 -15.36
C GLU A 281 15.40 -2.71 -15.39
N ILE A 282 14.76 -3.05 -14.26
CA ILE A 282 13.70 -4.05 -14.22
C ILE A 282 12.43 -3.50 -14.87
N ILE A 283 12.14 -2.24 -14.64
CA ILE A 283 10.94 -1.55 -15.13
C ILE A 283 11.12 -1.06 -16.57
N HIS A 284 12.33 -0.58 -16.90
CA HIS A 284 12.73 -0.02 -18.17
C HIS A 284 13.98 -0.76 -18.73
N PRO A 285 13.85 -1.97 -19.32
CA PRO A 285 14.99 -2.81 -19.72
C PRO A 285 15.91 -2.15 -20.78
N GLU A 286 15.34 -1.34 -21.65
CA GLU A 286 16.10 -0.62 -22.69
C GLU A 286 16.51 0.80 -22.24
N GLY A 287 16.36 1.10 -20.94
CA GLY A 287 16.40 2.47 -20.44
C GLY A 287 15.14 3.22 -20.83
N GLY A 288 14.94 4.42 -20.30
CA GLY A 288 13.79 5.23 -20.67
C GLY A 288 13.00 5.75 -19.48
N THR A 289 11.76 6.14 -19.78
CA THR A 289 10.88 6.85 -18.84
C THR A 289 9.46 6.27 -18.89
N ASN A 290 8.59 6.76 -18.03
CA ASN A 290 7.20 6.34 -18.02
C ASN A 290 6.50 6.70 -19.34
N GLY A 291 5.75 5.72 -19.89
CA GLY A 291 5.05 5.84 -21.18
C GLY A 291 5.84 5.36 -22.40
N ASP A 292 7.09 4.92 -22.22
CA ASP A 292 7.84 4.30 -23.29
C ASP A 292 7.28 2.91 -23.66
N PRO A 293 7.32 2.53 -24.96
CA PRO A 293 6.70 1.28 -25.44
C PRO A 293 7.26 0.00 -24.80
N ASP A 294 8.53 0.05 -24.38
CA ASP A 294 9.24 -1.12 -23.81
C ASP A 294 9.17 -1.18 -22.29
N GLN A 295 8.40 -0.28 -21.67
CA GLN A 295 8.16 -0.28 -20.25
C GLN A 295 7.38 -1.53 -19.83
N ILE A 296 7.95 -2.33 -18.93
CA ILE A 296 7.30 -3.56 -18.43
C ILE A 296 6.15 -3.22 -17.48
N SER A 297 6.39 -2.29 -16.56
CA SER A 297 5.43 -1.85 -15.55
C SER A 297 5.76 -0.41 -15.14
N ARG A 298 4.79 0.29 -14.56
CA ARG A 298 5.05 1.64 -14.00
C ARG A 298 5.37 1.53 -12.51
N LEU A 299 6.51 2.06 -12.08
CA LEU A 299 6.88 2.13 -10.67
C LEU A 299 6.48 3.48 -10.08
N ILE A 300 5.62 3.43 -9.07
CA ILE A 300 5.20 4.59 -8.29
C ILE A 300 5.69 4.45 -6.85
N VAL A 301 6.23 5.51 -6.30
CA VAL A 301 6.63 5.56 -4.88
C VAL A 301 5.89 6.72 -4.22
N HIS A 302 5.05 6.43 -3.25
CA HIS A 302 4.29 7.45 -2.52
C HIS A 302 4.75 7.51 -1.05
N PRO A 303 5.69 8.40 -0.70
CA PRO A 303 6.16 8.55 0.67
C PRO A 303 5.12 9.30 1.52
N THR A 304 4.01 8.64 1.83
CA THR A 304 2.97 9.20 2.72
C THR A 304 3.59 9.72 4.03
N ALA A 305 3.31 10.96 4.37
CA ALA A 305 3.96 11.68 5.47
C ALA A 305 5.50 11.79 5.32
N GLY A 306 6.01 11.83 4.09
CA GLY A 306 7.43 12.02 3.79
C GLY A 306 8.00 13.27 4.48
N GLY A 307 9.22 13.18 5.00
CA GLY A 307 9.87 14.22 5.78
C GLY A 307 9.29 14.44 7.19
N LYS A 308 8.38 13.59 7.65
CA LYS A 308 7.83 13.63 9.01
C LYS A 308 8.31 12.43 9.81
N ILE A 309 8.42 12.58 11.13
CA ILE A 309 8.94 11.55 12.06
C ILE A 309 8.14 10.23 12.01
N ARG A 310 6.90 10.26 11.56
CA ARG A 310 6.02 9.09 11.42
C ARG A 310 5.96 8.55 10.00
N GLY A 311 6.64 9.16 9.04
CA GLY A 311 6.81 8.72 7.66
C GLY A 311 8.28 8.56 7.32
N SER A 312 8.57 8.21 6.07
CA SER A 312 9.96 8.14 5.59
C SER A 312 10.65 9.50 5.70
N HIS A 313 11.81 9.51 6.32
CA HIS A 313 12.54 10.76 6.54
C HIS A 313 14.05 10.52 6.58
N ASN A 314 14.81 11.56 6.28
CA ASN A 314 16.25 11.62 6.40
C ASN A 314 16.64 12.41 7.66
N CYS A 315 17.35 13.53 7.52
CA CYS A 315 17.83 14.36 8.63
C CYS A 315 17.00 15.63 8.88
N GLY A 316 15.95 15.86 8.12
CA GLY A 316 15.12 17.06 8.16
C GLY A 316 15.61 18.19 7.26
N LYS A 317 16.87 18.17 6.78
CA LYS A 317 17.41 19.23 5.90
C LYS A 317 17.14 18.99 4.41
N CYS A 318 17.33 17.73 3.96
CA CYS A 318 17.12 17.33 2.56
C CYS A 318 15.75 16.71 2.27
N ASP A 319 14.94 16.49 3.29
CA ASP A 319 13.73 15.66 3.19
C ASP A 319 12.74 16.21 2.15
N SER A 320 12.48 17.51 2.15
CA SER A 320 11.53 18.13 1.21
C SER A 320 11.99 18.03 -0.26
N GLU A 321 13.28 18.16 -0.50
CA GLU A 321 13.87 18.05 -1.82
C GLU A 321 13.81 16.60 -2.33
N VAL A 322 14.19 15.63 -1.49
CA VAL A 322 14.14 14.21 -1.84
C VAL A 322 12.69 13.74 -2.05
N VAL A 323 11.75 14.16 -1.20
CA VAL A 323 10.32 13.84 -1.38
C VAL A 323 9.80 14.40 -2.71
N ALA A 324 10.10 15.66 -3.02
CA ALA A 324 9.68 16.27 -4.29
C ALA A 324 10.28 15.55 -5.51
N ALA A 325 11.53 15.09 -5.44
CA ALA A 325 12.14 14.31 -6.52
C ALA A 325 11.46 12.94 -6.69
N ILE A 326 11.15 12.24 -5.59
CA ILE A 326 10.40 10.98 -5.64
C ILE A 326 9.02 11.17 -6.26
N GLU A 327 8.31 12.25 -5.91
CA GLU A 327 7.00 12.58 -6.47
C GLU A 327 7.08 12.91 -7.98
N ARG A 328 8.12 13.62 -8.43
CA ARG A 328 8.34 13.85 -9.87
C ARG A 328 8.68 12.56 -10.60
N TYR A 329 9.58 11.73 -10.04
CA TYR A 329 9.89 10.41 -10.60
C TYR A 329 8.64 9.54 -10.77
N ALA A 330 7.73 9.54 -9.82
CA ALA A 330 6.48 8.77 -9.91
C ALA A 330 5.65 9.10 -11.16
N VAL A 331 5.80 10.32 -11.68
CA VAL A 331 5.15 10.77 -12.93
C VAL A 331 6.06 10.55 -14.14
N SER A 332 7.32 11.00 -14.08
CA SER A 332 8.23 10.97 -15.23
C SER A 332 8.87 9.60 -15.49
N GLY A 333 9.17 8.84 -14.43
CA GLY A 333 10.04 7.66 -14.52
C GLY A 333 11.50 8.00 -14.79
N ASP A 334 11.90 9.28 -14.76
CA ASP A 334 13.23 9.73 -15.12
C ASP A 334 14.16 9.81 -13.90
N LEU A 335 15.28 9.09 -13.93
CA LEU A 335 16.27 9.12 -12.86
C LEU A 335 16.96 10.47 -12.71
N LEU A 336 16.95 11.31 -13.73
CA LEU A 336 17.50 12.68 -13.68
C LEU A 336 16.79 13.55 -12.64
N GLU A 337 15.60 13.17 -12.19
CA GLU A 337 14.89 13.86 -11.09
C GLU A 337 15.69 13.90 -9.78
N PHE A 338 16.68 13.00 -9.62
CA PHE A 338 17.52 12.91 -8.43
C PHE A 338 18.89 13.59 -8.59
N ASP A 339 19.19 14.15 -9.75
CA ASP A 339 20.48 14.79 -10.02
C ASP A 339 20.72 15.99 -9.11
N GLY A 340 21.93 16.05 -8.57
CA GLY A 340 22.38 17.17 -7.73
C GLY A 340 21.84 17.17 -6.30
N ILE A 341 21.05 16.16 -5.91
CA ILE A 341 20.55 16.05 -4.52
C ILE A 341 21.63 15.43 -3.64
N GLU A 342 22.23 16.24 -2.78
CA GLU A 342 23.30 15.82 -1.87
C GLU A 342 22.99 16.22 -0.42
N CYS A 343 23.35 15.36 0.51
CA CYS A 343 23.33 15.67 1.94
C CYS A 343 24.27 14.75 2.71
N SER A 344 25.03 15.31 3.64
CA SER A 344 25.95 14.52 4.51
C SER A 344 25.26 13.42 5.33
N CYS A 345 23.95 13.45 5.47
CA CYS A 345 23.22 12.34 6.13
C CYS A 345 23.17 11.07 5.28
N LYS A 346 23.55 11.13 4.01
CA LYS A 346 23.67 9.94 3.17
C LYS A 346 24.79 9.02 3.67
N ASP A 347 25.90 9.59 4.13
CA ASP A 347 26.99 8.82 4.74
C ASP A 347 26.54 8.07 6.00
N ILE A 348 25.64 8.69 6.79
CA ILE A 348 25.05 8.03 7.98
C ILE A 348 24.15 6.87 7.57
N TRP A 349 23.32 7.08 6.57
CA TRP A 349 22.46 6.03 6.00
C TRP A 349 23.30 4.85 5.45
N GLU A 350 24.34 5.12 4.68
CA GLU A 350 25.24 4.11 4.14
C GLU A 350 25.94 3.30 5.25
N ALA A 351 26.37 4.00 6.32
CA ALA A 351 26.95 3.36 7.48
C ALA A 351 25.94 2.46 8.20
N GLU A 352 24.67 2.88 8.36
CA GLU A 352 23.59 2.08 8.96
C GLU A 352 23.34 0.80 8.14
N ILE A 353 23.17 0.93 6.81
CA ILE A 353 23.02 -0.23 5.91
C ILE A 353 24.19 -1.20 6.02
N SER A 354 25.42 -0.67 6.03
CA SER A 354 26.63 -1.50 6.18
C SER A 354 26.68 -2.23 7.52
N LEU A 355 26.30 -1.57 8.59
CA LEU A 355 26.26 -2.18 9.92
C LEU A 355 25.19 -3.27 10.00
N GLU A 356 23.98 -3.02 9.51
CA GLU A 356 22.89 -4.00 9.53
C GLU A 356 23.22 -5.26 8.71
N ARG A 357 23.97 -5.12 7.61
CA ARG A 357 24.44 -6.27 6.80
C ARG A 357 25.49 -7.13 7.50
N ASN A 358 26.26 -6.55 8.40
CA ASN A 358 27.40 -7.21 9.04
C ASN A 358 27.12 -7.61 10.49
N LEU A 359 26.05 -7.14 11.09
CA LEU A 359 25.65 -7.49 12.45
C LEU A 359 24.41 -8.37 12.45
N PRO A 360 24.32 -9.36 13.36
CA PRO A 360 23.05 -10.05 13.57
C PRO A 360 22.00 -9.03 13.97
N THR A 361 20.82 -9.08 13.34
CA THR A 361 19.72 -8.16 13.65
C THR A 361 19.40 -8.17 15.14
N PRO A 362 19.16 -7.02 15.78
CA PRO A 362 18.89 -6.93 17.22
C PRO A 362 17.72 -7.81 17.69
N LEU A 363 16.85 -8.22 16.80
CA LEU A 363 15.68 -9.07 17.09
C LEU A 363 15.91 -10.56 16.77
N GLY A 364 17.10 -10.96 16.30
CA GLY A 364 17.41 -12.35 15.97
C GLY A 364 16.56 -12.95 14.83
N ILE A 365 15.87 -12.14 14.10
CA ILE A 365 15.05 -12.54 12.95
C ILE A 365 15.75 -12.01 11.69
N SER A 366 16.83 -12.65 11.29
CA SER A 366 17.26 -12.57 9.90
C SER A 366 16.43 -13.58 9.11
N LEU A 367 15.62 -13.11 8.18
CA LEU A 367 15.00 -14.00 7.21
C LEU A 367 16.11 -14.66 6.38
N PRO A 368 16.09 -15.99 6.18
CA PRO A 368 17.05 -16.64 5.34
C PRO A 368 16.92 -16.08 3.92
N ARG A 369 18.02 -15.62 3.34
CA ARG A 369 18.04 -15.20 1.93
C ARG A 369 17.63 -16.39 1.07
N ARG A 370 16.87 -16.14 0.02
CA ARG A 370 16.45 -17.16 -0.95
C ARG A 370 17.71 -17.85 -1.49
N GLY A 371 17.97 -19.10 -1.06
CA GLY A 371 19.17 -19.87 -1.38
C GLY A 371 19.99 -20.34 -0.18
N ASP A 372 19.82 -19.73 0.99
CA ASP A 372 20.47 -20.21 2.21
C ASP A 372 19.70 -21.42 2.75
N ARG A 373 20.33 -22.61 2.69
CA ARG A 373 19.81 -23.77 3.40
C ARG A 373 19.92 -23.50 4.90
N VAL A 374 18.79 -23.31 5.54
CA VAL A 374 18.70 -23.21 6.99
C VAL A 374 19.31 -24.49 7.60
N LYS A 375 20.53 -24.40 8.12
CA LYS A 375 21.05 -25.37 9.05
C LYS A 375 20.33 -25.15 10.38
N VAL A 376 19.25 -25.89 10.59
CA VAL A 376 18.63 -25.96 11.92
C VAL A 376 19.69 -26.53 12.85
N LEU A 377 20.29 -25.67 13.66
CA LEU A 377 21.10 -26.11 14.80
C LEU A 377 20.15 -26.81 15.77
N ARG A 378 20.11 -28.14 15.69
CA ARG A 378 19.53 -28.93 16.76
C ARG A 378 20.46 -28.75 17.95
N SER A 379 19.97 -28.08 18.98
CA SER A 379 20.64 -28.07 20.29
C SER A 379 20.73 -29.49 20.81
N PRO A 380 21.84 -29.84 21.52
CA PRO A 380 22.07 -31.17 22.04
C PRO A 380 21.05 -31.61 23.09
#